data_b7eb83ea0bba6cc4bc5f86233826768a
#
_entry.id   b7eb83ea0bba6cc4bc5f86233826768a
#
_cell.length_a   1.000
_cell.length_b   1.000
_cell.length_c   1.000
_cell.angle_alpha   90.00
_cell.angle_beta   90.00
_cell.angle_gamma   90.00
#
_symmetry.space_group_name_H-M   'P 1'
#
loop_
_entity.id
_entity.type
_entity.pdbx_description
1 polymer ?
#
loop_
_entity_poly.entity_id
_entity_poly.type
_entity_poly.pdbx_seq_one_letter_code
_entity_poly.pdbx_strand_id
1 'polypeptide(L)'
;MILVFGGTTEGRIAIDTLSEGGKPFYYSTRGEQQKVEEPLVQRITGAMDAPTIEEFCRTHEIRLIIDAAHPFAQELHRNIGVASLSLGIPVIRLERNYPPHAQDITYCSSYEEAVDRMLADGVRHLLALTGTQTIGKLRRFWQQRKTTFRILSRQESLDIACKEGFPEQQLIFYTPEEEEDAPISRIHPDAIITKESGESGGFLEKIEAARRAGLRIYVVVRPPLPPHFHLVEGQHGLYRMVRRYIPDYFPLKRGYTTGTCATVTAKAALMALLYESEEQEVEVALPDGEIITLSIESIERLSPTKARATIRKDAGDDPDVIHGHIIAATVELVAGDELRFLQGEGVGVVTLPGLGLPIGSPAINATPRSTITQELRALYPEGGIDVTISIPDGAALAAKTFNPRLGIVGGLSIIGTSGIVKPFSHEAFVDSLRKECSVAFALSPSRLVMNSGAKSEAYIKALYPQLPPQAFVHYGNFIGDALSIAQEMHFASVSLGIMVGKAVKLAEGNLDTHSKKVVMNKDFLHKVAYEVGTSSDTHALIDELTMARELWGIPSIQERDCLLLALLQRCHSVTASQLSPNTPIVLHLISEGGETILSYPEKI
;
A
#
# COMPACT_ATOMS: atom_id res chain seq x y z
N MET A 1 -6.66 -23.02 -12.06
CA MET A 1 -5.40 -22.40 -11.59
C MET A 1 -5.13 -21.11 -12.37
N ILE A 2 -4.26 -20.23 -11.84
CA ILE A 2 -3.80 -18.99 -12.51
C ILE A 2 -2.31 -19.16 -12.83
N LEU A 3 -1.88 -18.68 -14.01
CA LEU A 3 -0.49 -18.61 -14.43
C LEU A 3 -0.09 -17.15 -14.59
N VAL A 4 0.94 -16.71 -13.87
CA VAL A 4 1.49 -15.34 -13.93
C VAL A 4 2.86 -15.36 -14.61
N PHE A 5 3.06 -14.54 -15.62
CA PHE A 5 4.37 -14.24 -16.17
C PHE A 5 4.88 -12.93 -15.56
N GLY A 6 6.00 -13.00 -14.83
CA GLY A 6 6.49 -11.90 -14.01
C GLY A 6 7.97 -11.57 -14.20
N GLY A 7 8.66 -11.29 -13.11
CA GLY A 7 10.06 -10.86 -13.10
C GLY A 7 10.24 -9.33 -13.07
N THR A 8 9.18 -8.59 -12.73
CA THR A 8 9.11 -7.13 -12.70
C THR A 8 8.46 -6.65 -11.39
N THR A 9 8.32 -5.34 -11.22
CA THR A 9 7.52 -4.73 -10.15
C THR A 9 6.05 -5.13 -10.27
N GLU A 10 5.49 -5.14 -11.49
CA GLU A 10 4.12 -5.58 -11.77
C GLU A 10 3.92 -7.06 -11.41
N GLY A 11 4.95 -7.88 -11.61
CA GLY A 11 4.95 -9.28 -11.14
C GLY A 11 4.80 -9.40 -9.62
N ARG A 12 5.40 -8.50 -8.83
CA ARG A 12 5.22 -8.45 -7.38
C ARG A 12 3.80 -8.01 -7.01
N ILE A 13 3.29 -6.97 -7.66
CA ILE A 13 1.89 -6.54 -7.49
C ILE A 13 0.93 -7.71 -7.75
N ALA A 14 1.20 -8.52 -8.78
CA ALA A 14 0.39 -9.69 -9.07
C ALA A 14 0.48 -10.76 -7.97
N ILE A 15 1.68 -11.02 -7.43
CA ILE A 15 1.88 -11.93 -6.29
C ILE A 15 1.07 -11.44 -5.09
N ASP A 16 1.27 -10.20 -4.67
CA ASP A 16 0.62 -9.61 -3.48
C ASP A 16 -0.90 -9.65 -3.62
N THR A 17 -1.42 -9.30 -4.81
CA THR A 17 -2.86 -9.33 -5.09
C THR A 17 -3.43 -10.74 -5.02
N LEU A 18 -2.79 -11.71 -5.67
CA LEU A 18 -3.30 -13.09 -5.74
C LEU A 18 -3.18 -13.82 -4.41
N SER A 19 -2.18 -13.50 -3.60
CA SER A 19 -2.00 -14.09 -2.27
C SER A 19 -3.16 -13.77 -1.33
N GLU A 20 -3.84 -12.63 -1.50
CA GLU A 20 -5.07 -12.30 -0.77
C GLU A 20 -6.20 -13.33 -1.00
N GLY A 21 -6.17 -14.05 -2.13
CA GLY A 21 -7.11 -15.13 -2.44
C GLY A 21 -6.93 -16.41 -1.62
N GLY A 22 -5.79 -16.57 -0.94
CA GLY A 22 -5.45 -17.76 -0.17
C GLY A 22 -5.33 -19.06 -0.99
N LYS A 23 -5.21 -18.95 -2.31
CA LYS A 23 -5.17 -20.07 -3.25
C LYS A 23 -3.81 -20.13 -3.96
N PRO A 24 -3.25 -21.33 -4.21
CA PRO A 24 -1.98 -21.44 -4.93
C PRO A 24 -2.13 -21.00 -6.39
N PHE A 25 -1.03 -20.46 -6.95
CA PHE A 25 -0.93 -20.05 -8.34
C PHE A 25 0.50 -20.24 -8.86
N TYR A 26 0.65 -20.33 -10.19
CA TYR A 26 1.95 -20.47 -10.84
C TYR A 26 2.54 -19.09 -11.16
N TYR A 27 3.86 -18.94 -10.92
CA TYR A 27 4.60 -17.73 -11.22
C TYR A 27 5.84 -18.05 -12.06
N SER A 28 5.83 -17.64 -13.32
CA SER A 28 6.88 -17.91 -14.29
C SER A 28 7.83 -16.72 -14.46
N THR A 29 9.13 -16.99 -14.39
CA THR A 29 10.20 -16.01 -14.68
C THR A 29 11.25 -16.63 -15.58
N ARG A 30 11.92 -15.80 -16.41
CA ARG A 30 12.99 -16.27 -17.26
C ARG A 30 14.19 -16.80 -16.48
N GLY A 31 14.50 -16.19 -15.33
CA GLY A 31 15.63 -16.55 -14.47
C GLY A 31 15.27 -16.53 -12.99
N GLU A 32 16.23 -16.87 -12.13
CA GLU A 32 16.03 -17.00 -10.68
C GLU A 32 16.26 -15.69 -9.90
N GLN A 33 16.52 -14.60 -10.58
CA GLN A 33 17.00 -13.35 -9.99
C GLN A 33 16.00 -12.69 -9.03
N GLN A 34 14.71 -12.86 -9.25
CA GLN A 34 13.67 -12.35 -8.35
C GLN A 34 13.43 -13.39 -7.25
N LYS A 35 13.76 -13.04 -6.01
CA LYS A 35 13.37 -13.87 -4.85
C LYS A 35 11.87 -13.75 -4.62
N VAL A 36 11.20 -14.88 -4.47
CA VAL A 36 9.77 -15.00 -4.15
C VAL A 36 9.68 -15.97 -2.98
N GLU A 37 9.28 -15.47 -1.82
CA GLU A 37 9.19 -16.23 -0.57
C GLU A 37 7.72 -16.47 -0.14
N GLU A 38 6.77 -16.27 -1.06
CA GLU A 38 5.34 -16.42 -0.82
C GLU A 38 4.94 -17.92 -0.88
N PRO A 39 4.39 -18.50 0.19
CA PRO A 39 4.05 -19.94 0.26
C PRO A 39 3.04 -20.42 -0.79
N LEU A 40 2.19 -19.50 -1.29
CA LEU A 40 1.16 -19.82 -2.28
C LEU A 40 1.70 -19.85 -3.72
N VAL A 41 2.93 -19.39 -3.93
CA VAL A 41 3.55 -19.32 -5.25
C VAL A 41 4.23 -20.62 -5.63
N GLN A 42 3.78 -21.23 -6.73
CA GLN A 42 4.46 -22.33 -7.39
C GLN A 42 5.35 -21.77 -8.49
N ARG A 43 6.65 -21.64 -8.20
CA ARG A 43 7.62 -20.99 -9.09
C ARG A 43 8.03 -21.87 -10.26
N ILE A 44 8.10 -21.25 -11.46
CA ILE A 44 8.62 -21.86 -12.69
C ILE A 44 9.72 -20.94 -13.22
N THR A 45 10.84 -21.52 -13.66
CA THR A 45 11.95 -20.80 -14.26
C THR A 45 12.22 -21.32 -15.66
N GLY A 46 12.57 -20.42 -16.58
CA GLY A 46 12.89 -20.72 -17.96
C GLY A 46 12.03 -19.94 -18.96
N ALA A 47 12.52 -19.86 -20.19
CA ALA A 47 11.75 -19.28 -21.28
C ALA A 47 10.71 -20.30 -21.77
N MET A 48 9.48 -19.84 -22.03
CA MET A 48 8.40 -20.66 -22.56
C MET A 48 7.98 -20.11 -23.94
N ASP A 49 7.97 -20.97 -24.94
CA ASP A 49 7.34 -20.70 -26.23
C ASP A 49 5.84 -21.02 -26.22
N ALA A 50 5.14 -20.71 -27.30
CA ALA A 50 3.68 -20.91 -27.34
C ALA A 50 3.25 -22.38 -27.13
N PRO A 51 3.88 -23.38 -27.76
CA PRO A 51 3.56 -24.79 -27.48
C PRO A 51 3.78 -25.20 -26.02
N THR A 52 4.88 -24.75 -25.42
CA THR A 52 5.17 -25.04 -23.99
C THR A 52 4.14 -24.41 -23.08
N ILE A 53 3.70 -23.17 -23.36
CA ILE A 53 2.62 -22.49 -22.61
C ILE A 53 1.31 -23.27 -22.75
N GLU A 54 0.96 -23.72 -23.96
CA GLU A 54 -0.26 -24.52 -24.20
C GLU A 54 -0.25 -25.83 -23.42
N GLU A 55 0.83 -26.59 -23.49
CA GLU A 55 0.99 -27.85 -22.77
C GLU A 55 0.89 -27.63 -21.26
N PHE A 56 1.58 -26.61 -20.75
CA PHE A 56 1.53 -26.26 -19.33
C PHE A 56 0.11 -25.90 -18.89
N CYS A 57 -0.59 -25.08 -19.67
CA CYS A 57 -1.96 -24.66 -19.37
C CYS A 57 -2.92 -25.85 -19.33
N ARG A 58 -2.80 -26.82 -20.24
CA ARG A 58 -3.63 -28.03 -20.25
C ARG A 58 -3.32 -28.93 -19.05
N THR A 59 -2.02 -29.18 -18.79
CA THR A 59 -1.56 -30.06 -17.71
C THR A 59 -1.97 -29.57 -16.32
N HIS A 60 -1.94 -28.25 -16.12
CA HIS A 60 -2.20 -27.63 -14.82
C HIS A 60 -3.58 -26.94 -14.72
N GLU A 61 -4.47 -27.19 -15.67
CA GLU A 61 -5.84 -26.65 -15.70
C GLU A 61 -5.87 -25.12 -15.49
N ILE A 62 -5.00 -24.41 -16.23
CA ILE A 62 -4.95 -22.95 -16.16
C ILE A 62 -6.23 -22.36 -16.76
N ARG A 63 -6.89 -21.50 -16.00
CA ARG A 63 -8.14 -20.83 -16.39
C ARG A 63 -7.96 -19.34 -16.68
N LEU A 64 -6.82 -18.78 -16.28
CA LEU A 64 -6.51 -17.36 -16.43
C LEU A 64 -5.00 -17.18 -16.51
N ILE A 65 -4.54 -16.37 -17.46
CA ILE A 65 -3.15 -15.95 -17.58
C ILE A 65 -3.04 -14.48 -17.17
N ILE A 66 -2.04 -14.14 -16.38
CA ILE A 66 -1.68 -12.76 -16.04
C ILE A 66 -0.31 -12.47 -16.64
N ASP A 67 -0.26 -11.54 -17.57
CA ASP A 67 0.97 -11.03 -18.14
C ASP A 67 1.41 -9.78 -17.38
N ALA A 68 2.34 -9.95 -16.45
CA ALA A 68 3.01 -8.91 -15.70
C ALA A 68 4.51 -8.81 -16.08
N ALA A 69 4.88 -9.29 -17.27
CA ALA A 69 6.24 -9.25 -17.78
C ALA A 69 6.64 -7.84 -18.22
N HIS A 70 7.93 -7.64 -18.48
CA HIS A 70 8.46 -6.35 -18.93
C HIS A 70 7.80 -5.91 -20.26
N PRO A 71 7.39 -4.63 -20.42
CA PRO A 71 6.68 -4.15 -21.62
C PRO A 71 7.39 -4.45 -22.96
N PHE A 72 8.72 -4.61 -22.94
CA PHE A 72 9.54 -4.96 -24.10
C PHE A 72 9.79 -6.47 -24.26
N ALA A 73 9.09 -7.34 -23.53
CA ALA A 73 9.16 -8.80 -23.70
C ALA A 73 8.32 -9.29 -24.89
N GLN A 74 8.51 -8.68 -26.05
CA GLN A 74 7.68 -8.85 -27.26
C GLN A 74 7.45 -10.30 -27.65
N GLU A 75 8.49 -11.13 -27.60
CA GLU A 75 8.39 -12.56 -27.93
C GLU A 75 7.48 -13.30 -26.96
N LEU A 76 7.62 -13.03 -25.65
CA LEU A 76 6.77 -13.61 -24.63
C LEU A 76 5.30 -13.19 -24.80
N HIS A 77 5.05 -11.89 -25.01
CA HIS A 77 3.68 -11.39 -25.23
C HIS A 77 3.02 -12.06 -26.44
N ARG A 78 3.78 -12.25 -27.54
CA ARG A 78 3.31 -12.98 -28.71
C ARG A 78 3.01 -14.46 -28.39
N ASN A 79 3.92 -15.14 -27.67
CA ASN A 79 3.74 -16.55 -27.31
C ASN A 79 2.52 -16.74 -26.40
N ILE A 80 2.33 -15.87 -25.39
CA ILE A 80 1.12 -15.83 -24.56
C ILE A 80 -0.11 -15.63 -25.44
N GLY A 81 -0.05 -14.67 -26.37
CA GLY A 81 -1.17 -14.36 -27.27
C GLY A 81 -1.58 -15.54 -28.13
N VAL A 82 -0.63 -16.26 -28.73
CA VAL A 82 -0.90 -17.46 -29.53
C VAL A 82 -1.50 -18.57 -28.68
N ALA A 83 -0.87 -18.90 -27.55
CA ALA A 83 -1.31 -19.99 -26.67
C ALA A 83 -2.70 -19.71 -26.08
N SER A 84 -2.95 -18.49 -25.64
CA SER A 84 -4.23 -18.11 -25.02
C SER A 84 -5.39 -18.16 -26.01
N LEU A 85 -5.18 -17.71 -27.25
CA LEU A 85 -6.17 -17.81 -28.32
C LEU A 85 -6.49 -19.26 -28.68
N SER A 86 -5.45 -20.11 -28.81
CA SER A 86 -5.59 -21.53 -29.10
C SER A 86 -6.43 -22.27 -28.05
N LEU A 87 -6.30 -21.88 -26.77
CA LEU A 87 -6.96 -22.51 -25.63
C LEU A 87 -8.25 -21.82 -25.19
N GLY A 88 -8.56 -20.63 -25.69
CA GLY A 88 -9.67 -19.83 -25.23
C GLY A 88 -9.49 -19.32 -23.79
N ILE A 89 -8.25 -19.17 -23.31
CA ILE A 89 -7.95 -18.70 -21.96
C ILE A 89 -7.82 -17.17 -21.96
N PRO A 90 -8.54 -16.44 -21.09
CA PRO A 90 -8.40 -15.00 -20.98
C PRO A 90 -7.03 -14.59 -20.46
N VAL A 91 -6.53 -13.45 -20.94
CA VAL A 91 -5.27 -12.85 -20.51
C VAL A 91 -5.52 -11.47 -19.93
N ILE A 92 -5.07 -11.26 -18.70
CA ILE A 92 -4.99 -9.94 -18.09
C ILE A 92 -3.56 -9.45 -18.24
N ARG A 93 -3.39 -8.28 -18.84
CA ARG A 93 -2.13 -7.56 -18.88
C ARG A 93 -2.10 -6.52 -17.77
N LEU A 94 -1.19 -6.67 -16.82
CA LEU A 94 -0.94 -5.66 -15.80
C LEU A 94 0.05 -4.63 -16.34
N GLU A 95 -0.49 -3.47 -16.70
CA GLU A 95 0.28 -2.37 -17.30
C GLU A 95 0.83 -1.41 -16.25
N ARG A 96 1.81 -0.64 -16.70
CA ARG A 96 2.40 0.47 -15.98
C ARG A 96 1.65 1.75 -16.29
N ASN A 97 1.81 2.75 -15.44
CA ASN A 97 1.43 4.11 -15.78
C ASN A 97 2.46 4.72 -16.74
N TYR A 98 1.98 5.34 -17.82
CA TYR A 98 2.82 5.99 -18.83
C TYR A 98 2.41 7.45 -18.95
N PRO A 99 3.36 8.40 -18.82
CA PRO A 99 3.06 9.80 -19.03
C PRO A 99 2.67 10.06 -20.48
N PRO A 100 1.86 11.10 -20.76
CA PRO A 100 1.55 11.53 -22.11
C PRO A 100 2.81 11.85 -22.92
N HIS A 101 2.76 11.61 -24.22
CA HIS A 101 3.88 11.95 -25.12
C HIS A 101 4.13 13.47 -25.14
N ALA A 102 5.34 13.86 -24.81
CA ALA A 102 5.76 15.26 -24.77
C ALA A 102 6.37 15.71 -26.12
N GLN A 103 6.18 16.98 -26.48
CA GLN A 103 6.61 17.53 -27.79
C GLN A 103 8.15 17.68 -27.93
N ASP A 104 8.85 17.78 -26.81
CA ASP A 104 10.32 17.91 -26.76
C ASP A 104 11.07 16.57 -26.84
N ILE A 105 10.34 15.46 -27.02
CA ILE A 105 10.87 14.08 -27.09
C ILE A 105 10.63 13.51 -28.49
N THR A 106 11.66 12.88 -29.04
CA THR A 106 11.55 12.15 -30.30
C THR A 106 11.17 10.69 -30.03
N TYR A 107 9.90 10.36 -30.24
CA TYR A 107 9.40 8.99 -30.12
C TYR A 107 9.65 8.22 -31.42
N CYS A 108 10.18 7.00 -31.30
CA CYS A 108 10.52 6.12 -32.42
C CYS A 108 9.84 4.76 -32.24
N SER A 109 9.23 4.24 -33.29
CA SER A 109 8.54 2.95 -33.28
C SER A 109 9.51 1.75 -33.21
N SER A 110 10.75 1.95 -33.60
CA SER A 110 11.79 0.91 -33.58
C SER A 110 13.18 1.50 -33.31
N TYR A 111 14.15 0.60 -33.03
CA TYR A 111 15.56 0.99 -32.89
C TYR A 111 16.15 1.44 -34.21
N GLU A 112 15.72 0.88 -35.34
CA GLU A 112 16.14 1.27 -36.69
C GLU A 112 15.73 2.71 -36.98
N GLU A 113 14.48 3.07 -36.70
CA GLU A 113 13.99 4.46 -36.83
C GLU A 113 14.77 5.41 -35.92
N ALA A 114 15.03 4.99 -34.68
CA ALA A 114 15.81 5.81 -33.73
C ALA A 114 17.22 6.07 -34.23
N VAL A 115 17.89 5.06 -34.82
CA VAL A 115 19.21 5.20 -35.42
C VAL A 115 19.18 6.17 -36.60
N ASP A 116 18.19 6.05 -37.50
CA ASP A 116 18.04 6.95 -38.64
C ASP A 116 17.87 8.41 -38.23
N ARG A 117 17.00 8.66 -37.26
CA ARG A 117 16.77 10.01 -36.72
C ARG A 117 18.00 10.58 -36.02
N MET A 118 18.66 9.80 -35.14
CA MET A 118 19.87 10.25 -34.45
C MET A 118 21.01 10.59 -35.43
N LEU A 119 21.18 9.82 -36.52
CA LEU A 119 22.18 10.10 -37.55
C LEU A 119 21.81 11.37 -38.35
N ALA A 120 20.55 11.52 -38.73
CA ALA A 120 20.04 12.71 -39.45
C ALA A 120 20.18 13.98 -38.61
N ASP A 121 19.89 13.90 -37.31
CA ASP A 121 20.02 15.01 -36.37
C ASP A 121 21.49 15.31 -35.99
N GLY A 122 22.44 14.56 -36.50
CA GLY A 122 23.87 14.79 -36.30
C GLY A 122 24.38 14.50 -34.89
N VAL A 123 23.74 13.56 -34.15
CA VAL A 123 24.21 13.12 -32.83
C VAL A 123 25.61 12.50 -32.97
N ARG A 124 26.55 12.98 -32.14
CA ARG A 124 27.97 12.55 -32.18
C ARG A 124 28.32 11.66 -30.99
N HIS A 125 27.73 11.90 -29.83
CA HIS A 125 27.94 11.11 -28.62
C HIS A 125 26.60 10.78 -27.97
N LEU A 126 26.27 9.48 -27.95
CA LEU A 126 25.02 8.93 -27.42
C LEU A 126 25.26 8.28 -26.07
N LEU A 127 24.40 8.55 -25.09
CA LEU A 127 24.25 7.75 -23.87
C LEU A 127 23.04 6.82 -24.03
N ALA A 128 23.28 5.52 -24.15
CA ALA A 128 22.24 4.51 -24.32
C ALA A 128 21.83 3.92 -22.97
N LEU A 129 20.58 4.23 -22.54
CA LEU A 129 19.95 3.78 -21.30
C LEU A 129 18.96 2.63 -21.55
N THR A 130 19.21 1.83 -22.58
CA THR A 130 18.30 0.78 -23.08
C THR A 130 18.70 -0.64 -22.66
N GLY A 131 19.83 -0.78 -21.98
CA GLY A 131 20.36 -2.06 -21.48
C GLY A 131 21.06 -2.91 -22.54
N THR A 132 21.73 -3.97 -22.12
CA THR A 132 22.67 -4.79 -22.88
C THR A 132 22.07 -5.43 -24.14
N GLN A 133 20.83 -5.91 -24.06
CA GLN A 133 20.15 -6.62 -25.16
C GLN A 133 19.91 -5.73 -26.40
N THR A 134 20.21 -4.44 -26.31
CA THR A 134 19.99 -3.48 -27.40
C THR A 134 21.29 -3.04 -28.07
N ILE A 135 22.44 -3.50 -27.60
CA ILE A 135 23.75 -3.19 -28.19
C ILE A 135 23.75 -3.56 -29.67
N GLY A 136 23.32 -4.78 -30.02
CA GLY A 136 23.23 -5.23 -31.42
C GLY A 136 22.26 -4.41 -32.27
N LYS A 137 21.12 -3.95 -31.67
CA LYS A 137 20.11 -3.13 -32.35
C LYS A 137 20.59 -1.72 -32.68
N LEU A 138 21.55 -1.21 -31.92
CA LEU A 138 22.16 0.10 -32.12
C LEU A 138 23.52 0.01 -32.85
N ARG A 139 23.88 -1.19 -33.36
CA ARG A 139 25.20 -1.43 -34.00
C ARG A 139 25.52 -0.42 -35.10
N ARG A 140 24.58 -0.14 -36.01
CA ARG A 140 24.77 0.81 -37.12
C ARG A 140 25.09 2.23 -36.64
N PHE A 141 24.66 2.62 -35.45
CA PHE A 141 24.96 3.91 -34.83
C PHE A 141 26.35 3.89 -34.15
N TRP A 142 26.61 2.95 -33.24
CA TRP A 142 27.83 2.95 -32.45
C TRP A 142 29.12 2.59 -33.25
N GLN A 143 28.97 1.97 -34.39
CA GLN A 143 30.08 1.79 -35.31
C GLN A 143 30.51 3.10 -36.00
N GLN A 144 29.67 4.11 -36.04
CA GLN A 144 29.92 5.38 -36.74
C GLN A 144 30.08 6.57 -35.74
N ARG A 145 29.55 6.44 -34.57
CA ARG A 145 29.46 7.51 -33.56
C ARG A 145 29.81 7.00 -32.17
N LYS A 146 30.38 7.86 -31.35
CA LYS A 146 30.69 7.53 -29.96
C LYS A 146 29.39 7.20 -29.21
N THR A 147 29.40 6.06 -28.52
CA THR A 147 28.23 5.59 -27.78
C THR A 147 28.68 5.00 -26.46
N THR A 148 28.05 5.41 -25.38
CA THR A 148 28.24 4.83 -24.05
C THR A 148 26.97 4.09 -23.65
N PHE A 149 27.08 2.79 -23.30
CA PHE A 149 25.95 2.02 -22.80
C PHE A 149 25.99 1.93 -21.29
N ARG A 150 24.85 2.21 -20.64
CA ARG A 150 24.65 1.90 -19.22
C ARG A 150 24.02 0.53 -19.09
N ILE A 151 24.71 -0.38 -18.41
CA ILE A 151 24.34 -1.77 -18.25
C ILE A 151 24.33 -2.19 -16.78
N LEU A 152 23.69 -3.32 -16.46
CA LEU A 152 23.79 -3.92 -15.14
C LEU A 152 25.18 -4.56 -14.93
N SER A 153 25.75 -4.43 -13.73
CA SER A 153 27.03 -5.03 -13.35
C SER A 153 26.86 -6.55 -13.13
N ARG A 154 26.80 -7.29 -14.25
CA ARG A 154 26.64 -8.75 -14.28
C ARG A 154 27.51 -9.35 -15.38
N GLN A 155 28.03 -10.56 -15.14
CA GLN A 155 28.84 -11.26 -16.15
C GLN A 155 28.09 -11.47 -17.46
N GLU A 156 26.82 -11.87 -17.39
CA GLU A 156 25.97 -12.03 -18.58
C GLU A 156 25.88 -10.75 -19.42
N SER A 157 25.87 -9.58 -18.79
CA SER A 157 25.84 -8.30 -19.52
C SER A 157 27.14 -8.03 -20.26
N LEU A 158 28.27 -8.37 -19.66
CA LEU A 158 29.59 -8.26 -20.30
C LEU A 158 29.75 -9.25 -21.44
N ASP A 159 29.31 -10.49 -21.26
CA ASP A 159 29.37 -11.54 -22.30
C ASP A 159 28.54 -11.15 -23.53
N ILE A 160 27.37 -10.56 -23.35
CA ILE A 160 26.55 -10.05 -24.46
C ILE A 160 27.27 -8.89 -25.18
N ALA A 161 27.80 -7.92 -24.43
CA ALA A 161 28.53 -6.80 -25.03
C ALA A 161 29.75 -7.28 -25.83
N CYS A 162 30.50 -8.22 -25.28
CA CYS A 162 31.64 -8.86 -25.95
C CYS A 162 31.22 -9.61 -27.22
N LYS A 163 30.15 -10.42 -27.17
CA LYS A 163 29.59 -11.13 -28.32
C LYS A 163 29.17 -10.18 -29.45
N GLU A 164 28.61 -9.02 -29.10
CA GLU A 164 28.24 -7.98 -30.05
C GLU A 164 29.46 -7.21 -30.60
N GLY A 165 30.66 -7.40 -30.05
CA GLY A 165 31.87 -6.68 -30.40
C GLY A 165 31.89 -5.22 -29.94
N PHE A 166 31.15 -4.89 -28.89
CA PHE A 166 31.09 -3.54 -28.36
C PHE A 166 32.29 -3.27 -27.42
N PRO A 167 32.97 -2.10 -27.52
CA PRO A 167 34.14 -1.80 -26.72
C PRO A 167 33.82 -1.68 -25.22
N GLU A 168 34.51 -2.45 -24.39
CA GLU A 168 34.26 -2.46 -22.93
C GLU A 168 34.49 -1.09 -22.28
N GLN A 169 35.45 -0.29 -22.77
CA GLN A 169 35.74 1.05 -22.28
C GLN A 169 34.58 2.05 -22.47
N GLN A 170 33.59 1.70 -23.26
CA GLN A 170 32.38 2.50 -23.50
C GLN A 170 31.17 1.96 -22.72
N LEU A 171 31.39 1.02 -21.80
CA LEU A 171 30.37 0.54 -20.86
C LEU A 171 30.47 1.29 -19.53
N ILE A 172 29.33 1.63 -18.96
CA ILE A 172 29.19 2.07 -17.57
C ILE A 172 28.18 1.19 -16.87
N PHE A 173 28.36 1.04 -15.56
CA PHE A 173 27.48 0.21 -14.76
C PHE A 173 26.40 1.03 -14.08
N TYR A 174 25.21 0.48 -14.01
CA TYR A 174 24.11 1.03 -13.24
C TYR A 174 24.35 0.82 -11.75
N THR A 175 24.25 1.89 -10.99
CA THR A 175 24.33 1.90 -9.52
C THR A 175 23.00 2.42 -8.99
N PRO A 176 22.25 1.66 -8.16
CA PRO A 176 20.91 2.06 -7.69
C PRO A 176 20.86 3.37 -6.92
N GLU A 177 21.95 3.71 -6.21
CA GLU A 177 22.06 4.92 -5.38
C GLU A 177 22.55 6.16 -6.17
N GLU A 178 22.94 5.98 -7.44
CA GLU A 178 23.43 7.08 -8.30
C GLU A 178 22.27 7.78 -8.97
N GLU A 179 22.17 9.11 -8.80
CA GLU A 179 21.18 9.93 -9.49
C GLU A 179 21.38 9.92 -11.00
N GLU A 180 20.30 10.05 -11.78
CA GLU A 180 20.32 9.99 -13.25
C GLU A 180 21.13 11.12 -13.90
N ASP A 181 21.39 12.23 -13.19
CA ASP A 181 22.25 13.33 -13.64
C ASP A 181 23.75 12.98 -13.61
N ALA A 182 24.19 12.08 -12.74
CA ALA A 182 25.61 11.78 -12.54
C ALA A 182 26.28 11.15 -13.79
N PRO A 183 25.69 10.10 -14.45
CA PRO A 183 26.25 9.59 -15.71
C PRO A 183 26.26 10.66 -16.81
N ILE A 184 25.25 11.51 -16.90
CA ILE A 184 25.17 12.59 -17.89
C ILE A 184 26.32 13.58 -17.69
N SER A 185 26.53 14.02 -16.44
CA SER A 185 27.59 14.99 -16.08
C SER A 185 28.99 14.44 -16.28
N ARG A 186 29.19 13.10 -16.13
CA ARG A 186 30.48 12.44 -16.31
C ARG A 186 30.82 12.20 -17.79
N ILE A 187 29.82 11.92 -18.62
CA ILE A 187 29.98 11.47 -20.00
C ILE A 187 29.88 12.62 -20.99
N HIS A 188 29.12 13.65 -20.66
CA HIS A 188 28.79 14.79 -21.56
C HIS A 188 28.28 14.34 -22.94
N PRO A 189 27.17 13.58 -23.02
CA PRO A 189 26.60 13.15 -24.29
C PRO A 189 25.87 14.29 -24.99
N ASP A 190 25.62 14.17 -26.30
CA ASP A 190 24.76 15.08 -27.06
C ASP A 190 23.29 14.66 -26.97
N ALA A 191 23.05 13.39 -26.70
CA ALA A 191 21.73 12.81 -26.66
C ALA A 191 21.66 11.60 -25.74
N ILE A 192 20.45 11.28 -25.29
CA ILE A 192 20.13 9.99 -24.68
C ILE A 192 19.18 9.20 -25.57
N ILE A 193 19.25 7.87 -25.48
CA ILE A 193 18.20 6.97 -25.95
C ILE A 193 17.72 6.10 -24.79
N THR A 194 16.41 6.03 -24.60
CA THR A 194 15.78 5.18 -23.59
C THR A 194 14.57 4.43 -24.15
N LYS A 195 13.98 3.56 -23.36
CA LYS A 195 12.74 2.83 -23.65
C LYS A 195 11.56 3.52 -22.98
N GLU A 196 10.39 3.46 -23.59
CA GLU A 196 9.14 3.81 -22.93
C GLU A 196 8.81 2.72 -21.87
N SER A 197 9.51 2.79 -20.72
CA SER A 197 9.45 1.75 -19.68
C SER A 197 8.45 2.03 -18.56
N GLY A 198 7.75 3.17 -18.59
CA GLY A 198 6.82 3.61 -17.57
C GLY A 198 7.51 4.03 -16.25
N GLU A 199 6.72 4.46 -15.28
CA GLU A 199 7.21 4.96 -13.98
C GLU A 199 8.10 3.95 -13.26
N SER A 200 7.66 2.70 -13.10
CA SER A 200 8.45 1.65 -12.44
C SER A 200 9.75 1.28 -13.16
N GLY A 201 9.96 1.78 -14.38
CA GLY A 201 11.20 1.63 -15.15
C GLY A 201 12.18 2.80 -15.03
N GLY A 202 11.92 3.79 -14.16
CA GLY A 202 12.73 5.01 -14.01
C GLY A 202 12.70 5.87 -15.29
N PHE A 203 11.58 5.90 -15.99
CA PHE A 203 11.47 6.61 -17.26
C PHE A 203 11.49 8.13 -17.06
N LEU A 204 10.69 8.63 -16.10
CA LEU A 204 10.56 10.06 -15.84
C LEU A 204 11.89 10.67 -15.36
N GLU A 205 12.58 9.99 -14.46
CA GLU A 205 13.85 10.45 -13.89
C GLU A 205 14.92 10.63 -14.99
N LYS A 206 14.97 9.70 -15.96
CA LYS A 206 15.89 9.76 -17.11
C LYS A 206 15.56 10.93 -18.04
N ILE A 207 14.26 11.15 -18.29
CA ILE A 207 13.79 12.25 -19.13
C ILE A 207 14.09 13.61 -18.47
N GLU A 208 13.79 13.75 -17.19
CA GLU A 208 14.04 14.98 -16.44
C GLU A 208 15.53 15.31 -16.32
N ALA A 209 16.37 14.32 -16.05
CA ALA A 209 17.82 14.49 -16.03
C ALA A 209 18.34 14.97 -17.39
N ALA A 210 17.87 14.37 -18.49
CA ALA A 210 18.24 14.77 -19.84
C ALA A 210 17.75 16.20 -20.18
N ARG A 211 16.54 16.57 -19.73
CA ARG A 211 16.00 17.95 -19.91
C ARG A 211 16.83 18.98 -19.16
N ARG A 212 17.20 18.71 -17.90
CA ARG A 212 18.08 19.61 -17.11
C ARG A 212 19.42 19.84 -17.79
N ALA A 213 19.93 18.81 -18.45
CA ALA A 213 21.20 18.87 -19.19
C ALA A 213 21.07 19.44 -20.62
N GLY A 214 19.86 19.76 -21.11
CA GLY A 214 19.61 20.27 -22.46
C GLY A 214 19.90 19.28 -23.57
N LEU A 215 19.77 17.98 -23.30
CA LEU A 215 20.08 16.90 -24.24
C LEU A 215 18.90 16.61 -25.19
N ARG A 216 19.22 16.11 -26.38
CA ARG A 216 18.21 15.51 -27.24
C ARG A 216 17.76 14.18 -26.68
N ILE A 217 16.46 13.91 -26.70
CA ILE A 217 15.86 12.74 -26.07
C ILE A 217 15.19 11.87 -27.14
N TYR A 218 15.65 10.63 -27.26
CA TYR A 218 15.05 9.63 -28.14
C TYR A 218 14.43 8.52 -27.29
N VAL A 219 13.18 8.20 -27.58
CA VAL A 219 12.43 7.17 -26.85
C VAL A 219 11.96 6.10 -27.82
N VAL A 220 12.36 4.86 -27.60
CA VAL A 220 11.78 3.74 -28.32
C VAL A 220 10.46 3.37 -27.66
N VAL A 221 9.36 3.51 -28.41
CA VAL A 221 8.01 3.20 -27.96
C VAL A 221 7.87 1.71 -27.69
N ARG A 222 7.08 1.37 -26.68
CA ARG A 222 6.79 -0.03 -26.36
C ARG A 222 6.09 -0.73 -27.53
N PRO A 223 6.38 -2.02 -27.78
CA PRO A 223 5.72 -2.77 -28.83
C PRO A 223 4.23 -2.96 -28.52
N PRO A 224 3.37 -3.04 -29.56
CA PRO A 224 1.96 -3.29 -29.38
C PRO A 224 1.73 -4.68 -28.77
N LEU A 225 0.74 -4.76 -27.90
CA LEU A 225 0.28 -6.00 -27.28
C LEU A 225 -0.75 -6.73 -28.16
N PRO A 226 -0.92 -8.04 -27.99
CA PRO A 226 -2.02 -8.75 -28.62
C PRO A 226 -3.39 -8.12 -28.26
N PRO A 227 -4.25 -7.85 -29.25
CA PRO A 227 -5.45 -7.01 -29.05
C PRO A 227 -6.53 -7.62 -28.13
N HIS A 228 -6.43 -8.92 -27.85
CA HIS A 228 -7.37 -9.63 -26.96
C HIS A 228 -6.91 -9.62 -25.48
N PHE A 229 -5.78 -9.00 -25.16
CA PHE A 229 -5.35 -8.83 -23.77
C PHE A 229 -6.23 -7.77 -23.09
N HIS A 230 -6.67 -8.07 -21.87
CA HIS A 230 -7.38 -7.13 -21.03
C HIS A 230 -6.39 -6.31 -20.21
N LEU A 231 -6.24 -5.06 -20.57
CA LEU A 231 -5.32 -4.13 -19.89
C LEU A 231 -5.92 -3.67 -18.57
N VAL A 232 -5.14 -3.73 -17.51
CA VAL A 232 -5.47 -3.19 -16.20
C VAL A 232 -4.24 -2.52 -15.59
N GLU A 233 -4.47 -1.53 -14.74
CA GLU A 233 -3.46 -0.84 -13.96
C GLU A 233 -3.68 -1.13 -12.47
N GLY A 234 -2.60 -1.12 -11.71
CA GLY A 234 -2.63 -1.22 -10.27
C GLY A 234 -3.17 -2.53 -9.70
N GLN A 235 -3.15 -2.58 -8.38
CA GLN A 235 -3.55 -3.76 -7.61
C GLN A 235 -5.08 -3.98 -7.66
N HIS A 236 -5.85 -2.89 -7.65
CA HIS A 236 -7.31 -2.99 -7.65
C HIS A 236 -7.86 -3.38 -9.03
N GLY A 237 -7.28 -2.86 -10.13
CA GLY A 237 -7.62 -3.25 -11.49
C GLY A 237 -7.42 -4.74 -11.72
N LEU A 238 -6.27 -5.27 -11.27
CA LEU A 238 -6.01 -6.70 -11.31
C LEU A 238 -7.03 -7.50 -10.48
N TYR A 239 -7.30 -7.07 -9.24
CA TYR A 239 -8.30 -7.69 -8.36
C TYR A 239 -9.68 -7.76 -9.03
N ARG A 240 -10.18 -6.65 -9.58
CA ARG A 240 -11.49 -6.58 -10.28
C ARG A 240 -11.55 -7.57 -11.44
N MET A 241 -10.50 -7.62 -12.25
CA MET A 241 -10.48 -8.46 -13.44
C MET A 241 -10.34 -9.94 -13.11
N VAL A 242 -9.53 -10.30 -12.09
CA VAL A 242 -9.46 -11.69 -11.59
C VAL A 242 -10.84 -12.13 -11.07
N ARG A 243 -11.56 -11.29 -10.31
CA ARG A 243 -12.93 -11.60 -9.87
C ARG A 243 -13.92 -11.77 -11.02
N ARG A 244 -13.75 -11.01 -12.09
CA ARG A 244 -14.61 -11.14 -13.28
C ARG A 244 -14.47 -12.51 -13.93
N TYR A 245 -13.25 -13.04 -14.03
CA TYR A 245 -12.98 -14.35 -14.66
C TYR A 245 -13.08 -15.53 -13.69
N ILE A 246 -12.78 -15.31 -12.43
CA ILE A 246 -12.84 -16.32 -11.35
C ILE A 246 -13.53 -15.69 -10.14
N PRO A 247 -14.87 -15.62 -10.10
CA PRO A 247 -15.63 -14.88 -9.07
C PRO A 247 -15.31 -15.29 -7.64
N ASP A 248 -15.01 -16.58 -7.42
CA ASP A 248 -14.73 -17.14 -6.09
C ASP A 248 -13.24 -17.14 -5.74
N TYR A 249 -12.39 -16.43 -6.51
CA TYR A 249 -10.96 -16.44 -6.23
C TYR A 249 -10.64 -15.78 -4.89
N PHE A 250 -11.18 -14.60 -4.65
CA PHE A 250 -11.01 -13.86 -3.40
C PHE A 250 -12.16 -14.15 -2.44
N PRO A 251 -11.85 -14.48 -1.16
CA PRO A 251 -12.88 -14.79 -0.16
C PRO A 251 -13.69 -13.55 0.28
N LEU A 252 -13.11 -12.35 0.14
CA LEU A 252 -13.71 -11.09 0.57
C LEU A 252 -13.81 -10.08 -0.58
N LYS A 253 -14.90 -9.31 -0.60
CA LYS A 253 -15.13 -8.23 -1.55
C LYS A 253 -14.52 -6.93 -1.03
N ARG A 254 -13.69 -6.27 -1.84
CA ARG A 254 -13.20 -4.91 -1.60
C ARG A 254 -14.29 -3.88 -1.87
N GLY A 255 -14.19 -2.73 -1.22
CA GLY A 255 -15.08 -1.58 -1.43
C GLY A 255 -14.31 -0.28 -1.68
N TYR A 256 -15.01 0.85 -1.61
CA TYR A 256 -14.44 2.17 -1.83
C TYR A 256 -14.45 3.00 -0.55
N THR A 257 -13.43 3.86 -0.38
CA THR A 257 -13.33 4.73 0.79
C THR A 257 -14.31 5.90 0.72
N THR A 258 -14.55 6.57 1.87
CA THR A 258 -15.32 7.82 1.90
C THR A 258 -14.68 8.90 1.04
N GLY A 259 -13.35 8.92 0.97
CA GLY A 259 -12.60 9.85 0.10
C GLY A 259 -12.89 9.65 -1.38
N THR A 260 -12.86 8.40 -1.85
CA THR A 260 -13.19 8.07 -3.25
C THR A 260 -14.64 8.44 -3.58
N CYS A 261 -15.59 8.09 -2.71
CA CYS A 261 -16.99 8.47 -2.90
C CYS A 261 -17.18 9.99 -2.95
N ALA A 262 -16.47 10.73 -2.08
CA ALA A 262 -16.50 12.20 -2.07
C ALA A 262 -15.89 12.80 -3.36
N THR A 263 -14.81 12.19 -3.86
CA THR A 263 -14.16 12.64 -5.12
C THR A 263 -15.09 12.45 -6.32
N VAL A 264 -15.69 11.27 -6.44
CA VAL A 264 -16.63 10.96 -7.54
C VAL A 264 -17.84 11.89 -7.51
N THR A 265 -18.45 12.11 -6.35
CA THR A 265 -19.60 13.01 -6.22
C THR A 265 -19.26 14.48 -6.46
N ALA A 266 -18.07 14.94 -6.02
CA ALA A 266 -17.62 16.30 -6.29
C ALA A 266 -17.38 16.52 -7.80
N LYS A 267 -16.74 15.56 -8.48
CA LYS A 267 -16.53 15.60 -9.93
C LYS A 267 -17.87 15.61 -10.70
N ALA A 268 -18.78 14.71 -10.35
CA ALA A 268 -20.12 14.65 -10.95
C ALA A 268 -20.88 15.99 -10.82
N ALA A 269 -20.88 16.58 -9.62
CA ALA A 269 -21.53 17.86 -9.37
C ALA A 269 -20.90 18.99 -10.21
N LEU A 270 -19.58 19.02 -10.37
CA LEU A 270 -18.90 20.01 -11.22
C LEU A 270 -19.22 19.78 -12.71
N MET A 271 -19.22 18.54 -13.19
CA MET A 271 -19.58 18.19 -14.57
C MET A 271 -21.01 18.66 -14.91
N ALA A 272 -21.94 18.50 -13.96
CA ALA A 272 -23.31 18.99 -14.12
C ALA A 272 -23.39 20.53 -14.28
N LEU A 273 -22.47 21.28 -13.65
CA LEU A 273 -22.42 22.73 -13.79
C LEU A 273 -21.77 23.17 -15.12
N LEU A 274 -20.71 22.51 -15.54
CA LEU A 274 -19.90 22.91 -16.69
C LEU A 274 -20.51 22.44 -18.02
N TYR A 275 -21.05 21.23 -18.04
CA TYR A 275 -21.46 20.55 -19.28
C TYR A 275 -22.94 20.20 -19.32
N GLU A 276 -23.71 20.57 -18.29
CA GLU A 276 -25.12 20.13 -18.13
C GLU A 276 -25.27 18.59 -18.17
N SER A 277 -24.19 17.90 -17.76
CA SER A 277 -24.13 16.43 -17.81
C SER A 277 -25.00 15.81 -16.73
N GLU A 278 -25.78 14.79 -17.12
CA GLU A 278 -26.55 13.91 -16.25
C GLU A 278 -25.92 12.50 -16.24
N GLU A 279 -24.65 12.38 -16.59
CA GLU A 279 -23.95 11.09 -16.64
C GLU A 279 -23.94 10.44 -15.27
N GLN A 280 -24.46 9.21 -15.23
CA GLN A 280 -24.52 8.42 -14.00
C GLN A 280 -23.22 7.65 -13.71
N GLU A 281 -22.33 7.53 -14.66
CA GLU A 281 -21.01 6.90 -14.49
C GLU A 281 -19.91 7.94 -14.59
N VAL A 282 -19.08 8.02 -13.53
CA VAL A 282 -18.02 9.02 -13.42
C VAL A 282 -16.70 8.33 -13.18
N GLU A 283 -15.71 8.65 -14.02
CA GLU A 283 -14.35 8.19 -13.88
C GLU A 283 -13.56 9.11 -12.97
N VAL A 284 -12.77 8.54 -12.06
CA VAL A 284 -11.83 9.26 -11.20
C VAL A 284 -10.53 8.48 -11.06
N ALA A 285 -9.43 9.19 -10.83
CA ALA A 285 -8.16 8.59 -10.46
C ALA A 285 -8.13 8.27 -8.96
N LEU A 286 -7.71 7.06 -8.60
CA LEU A 286 -7.32 6.71 -7.25
C LEU A 286 -5.98 7.36 -6.89
N PRO A 287 -5.60 7.43 -5.59
CA PRO A 287 -4.33 8.02 -5.17
C PRO A 287 -3.07 7.39 -5.80
N ASP A 288 -3.16 6.13 -6.23
CA ASP A 288 -2.09 5.40 -6.94
C ASP A 288 -2.12 5.61 -8.46
N GLY A 289 -3.06 6.41 -8.98
CA GLY A 289 -3.21 6.71 -10.40
C GLY A 289 -4.13 5.75 -11.17
N GLU A 290 -4.61 4.67 -10.56
CA GLU A 290 -5.59 3.77 -11.21
C GLU A 290 -6.89 4.51 -11.49
N ILE A 291 -7.39 4.41 -12.72
CA ILE A 291 -8.69 5.00 -13.11
C ILE A 291 -9.81 4.00 -12.80
N ILE A 292 -10.80 4.48 -12.08
CA ILE A 292 -12.01 3.71 -11.76
C ILE A 292 -13.26 4.46 -12.23
N THR A 293 -14.31 3.70 -12.51
CA THR A 293 -15.64 4.24 -12.86
C THR A 293 -16.62 3.86 -11.77
N LEU A 294 -17.35 4.83 -11.24
CA LEU A 294 -18.39 4.59 -10.24
C LEU A 294 -19.71 5.22 -10.66
N SER A 295 -20.80 4.53 -10.30
CA SER A 295 -22.17 4.99 -10.61
C SER A 295 -22.66 5.96 -9.54
N ILE A 296 -23.19 7.10 -9.97
CA ILE A 296 -23.82 8.13 -9.14
C ILE A 296 -25.28 7.75 -8.90
N GLU A 297 -25.78 7.94 -7.67
CA GLU A 297 -27.19 7.68 -7.33
C GLU A 297 -28.10 8.83 -7.77
N SER A 298 -27.65 10.08 -7.62
CA SER A 298 -28.41 11.25 -8.11
C SER A 298 -27.49 12.45 -8.38
N ILE A 299 -27.90 13.28 -9.34
CA ILE A 299 -27.31 14.58 -9.62
C ILE A 299 -28.45 15.60 -9.61
N GLU A 300 -28.27 16.70 -8.89
CA GLU A 300 -29.25 17.78 -8.78
C GLU A 300 -28.57 19.14 -8.99
N ARG A 301 -29.05 19.93 -9.94
CA ARG A 301 -28.60 21.31 -10.14
C ARG A 301 -29.45 22.25 -9.28
N LEU A 302 -28.86 22.76 -8.22
CA LEU A 302 -29.54 23.61 -7.24
C LEU A 302 -29.66 25.08 -7.68
N SER A 303 -28.70 25.54 -8.49
CA SER A 303 -28.69 26.87 -9.11
C SER A 303 -27.78 26.87 -10.34
N PRO A 304 -27.69 27.97 -11.10
CA PRO A 304 -26.72 28.07 -12.22
C PRO A 304 -25.25 27.84 -11.82
N THR A 305 -24.90 28.10 -10.57
CA THR A 305 -23.52 27.97 -10.05
C THR A 305 -23.36 26.87 -9.01
N LYS A 306 -24.42 26.13 -8.68
CA LYS A 306 -24.40 25.16 -7.57
C LYS A 306 -25.09 23.86 -7.96
N ALA A 307 -24.40 22.74 -7.79
CA ALA A 307 -24.95 21.41 -7.99
C ALA A 307 -24.56 20.45 -6.86
N ARG A 308 -25.35 19.41 -6.70
CA ARG A 308 -25.14 18.34 -5.73
C ARG A 308 -25.18 16.99 -6.43
N ALA A 309 -24.27 16.09 -6.08
CA ALA A 309 -24.34 14.69 -6.48
C ALA A 309 -24.24 13.77 -5.25
N THR A 310 -24.82 12.58 -5.38
CA THR A 310 -24.85 11.59 -4.29
C THR A 310 -24.43 10.21 -4.80
N ILE A 311 -23.79 9.46 -3.92
CA ILE A 311 -23.42 8.05 -4.13
C ILE A 311 -23.71 7.24 -2.88
N ARG A 312 -24.12 5.99 -3.06
CA ARG A 312 -24.25 5.03 -1.96
C ARG A 312 -22.93 4.30 -1.78
N LYS A 313 -22.34 4.42 -0.60
CA LYS A 313 -21.04 3.82 -0.29
C LYS A 313 -21.13 2.29 -0.27
N ASP A 314 -20.33 1.65 -1.10
CA ASP A 314 -20.07 0.21 -1.05
C ASP A 314 -18.69 -0.02 -0.38
N ALA A 315 -18.70 -0.50 0.86
CA ALA A 315 -17.48 -0.86 1.59
C ALA A 315 -17.04 -2.31 1.36
N GLY A 316 -17.70 -3.03 0.45
CA GLY A 316 -17.49 -4.46 0.26
C GLY A 316 -17.92 -5.26 1.48
N ASP A 317 -17.08 -6.22 1.90
CA ASP A 317 -17.33 -7.06 3.09
C ASP A 317 -16.68 -6.49 4.37
N ASP A 318 -16.21 -5.24 4.31
CA ASP A 318 -15.70 -4.56 5.50
C ASP A 318 -16.86 -4.15 6.43
N PRO A 319 -16.73 -4.34 7.76
CA PRO A 319 -17.75 -3.96 8.74
C PRO A 319 -17.79 -2.43 8.98
N ASP A 320 -17.62 -1.64 7.94
CA ASP A 320 -17.65 -0.18 7.97
C ASP A 320 -19.07 0.32 8.31
N VAL A 321 -19.15 1.18 9.33
CA VAL A 321 -20.43 1.76 9.79
C VAL A 321 -21.12 2.62 8.73
N ILE A 322 -20.38 3.06 7.68
CA ILE A 322 -20.90 3.89 6.59
C ILE A 322 -21.34 3.04 5.40
N HIS A 323 -21.14 1.72 5.42
CA HIS A 323 -21.60 0.85 4.32
C HIS A 323 -23.10 1.05 4.05
N GLY A 324 -23.45 1.24 2.78
CA GLY A 324 -24.85 1.48 2.36
C GLY A 324 -25.39 2.88 2.62
N HIS A 325 -24.67 3.78 3.31
CA HIS A 325 -25.07 5.16 3.52
C HIS A 325 -24.70 6.08 2.35
N ILE A 326 -25.42 7.20 2.25
CA ILE A 326 -25.21 8.22 1.22
C ILE A 326 -24.00 9.08 1.57
N ILE A 327 -23.15 9.31 0.57
CA ILE A 327 -22.13 10.37 0.58
C ILE A 327 -22.52 11.36 -0.51
N ALA A 328 -22.58 12.63 -0.16
CA ALA A 328 -22.95 13.70 -1.07
C ALA A 328 -21.84 14.74 -1.16
N ALA A 329 -21.61 15.28 -2.34
CA ALA A 329 -20.84 16.51 -2.52
C ALA A 329 -21.71 17.59 -3.17
N THR A 330 -21.66 18.78 -2.60
CA THR A 330 -22.21 19.99 -3.21
C THR A 330 -21.05 20.87 -3.66
N VAL A 331 -21.04 21.20 -4.95
CA VAL A 331 -20.03 22.09 -5.56
C VAL A 331 -20.69 23.40 -5.93
N GLU A 332 -20.03 24.50 -5.60
CA GLU A 332 -20.48 25.84 -5.95
C GLU A 332 -19.34 26.62 -6.60
N LEU A 333 -19.59 27.17 -7.78
CA LEU A 333 -18.67 28.08 -8.46
C LEU A 333 -18.79 29.48 -7.84
N VAL A 334 -17.67 30.00 -7.33
CA VAL A 334 -17.62 31.26 -6.62
C VAL A 334 -16.58 32.21 -7.24
N ALA A 335 -16.61 33.50 -6.87
CA ALA A 335 -15.62 34.44 -7.30
C ALA A 335 -14.24 34.16 -6.67
N GLY A 336 -13.17 34.45 -7.38
CA GLY A 336 -11.78 34.18 -6.98
C GLY A 336 -11.23 32.90 -7.59
N ASP A 337 -10.06 32.44 -7.12
CA ASP A 337 -9.34 31.30 -7.70
C ASP A 337 -9.10 30.17 -6.69
N GLU A 338 -9.63 30.30 -5.47
CA GLU A 338 -9.41 29.30 -4.42
C GLU A 338 -10.38 28.13 -4.50
N LEU A 339 -9.89 26.92 -4.20
CA LEU A 339 -10.73 25.76 -3.91
C LEU A 339 -10.80 25.58 -2.39
N ARG A 340 -12.02 25.69 -1.84
CA ARG A 340 -12.26 25.61 -0.39
C ARG A 340 -13.11 24.41 -0.05
N PHE A 341 -12.76 23.73 1.05
CA PHE A 341 -13.55 22.65 1.62
C PHE A 341 -14.38 23.18 2.77
N LEU A 342 -15.70 23.05 2.66
CA LEU A 342 -16.67 23.49 3.66
C LEU A 342 -17.22 22.30 4.43
N GLN A 343 -17.64 22.53 5.67
CA GLN A 343 -18.30 21.53 6.48
C GLN A 343 -19.73 21.31 5.98
N GLY A 344 -20.05 20.04 5.66
CA GLY A 344 -21.42 19.61 5.39
C GLY A 344 -22.01 18.81 6.54
N GLU A 345 -23.31 18.48 6.41
CA GLU A 345 -24.04 17.66 7.36
C GLU A 345 -23.33 16.32 7.60
N GLY A 346 -23.17 15.94 8.88
CA GLY A 346 -22.58 14.66 9.28
C GLY A 346 -21.09 14.49 9.02
N VAL A 347 -20.40 15.51 8.52
CA VAL A 347 -18.94 15.59 8.49
C VAL A 347 -18.45 16.31 9.74
N GLY A 348 -17.54 15.69 10.49
CA GLY A 348 -17.05 16.21 11.75
C GLY A 348 -16.09 17.39 11.58
N VAL A 349 -15.87 18.10 12.68
CA VAL A 349 -14.89 19.19 12.80
C VAL A 349 -13.72 18.73 13.67
N VAL A 350 -12.51 19.07 13.25
CA VAL A 350 -11.28 18.80 14.00
C VAL A 350 -11.20 19.75 15.20
N THR A 351 -11.11 19.19 16.42
CA THR A 351 -11.03 19.97 17.66
C THR A 351 -9.73 19.75 18.44
N LEU A 352 -8.94 18.73 18.07
CA LEU A 352 -7.67 18.41 18.70
C LEU A 352 -6.51 18.45 17.68
N PRO A 353 -5.28 18.76 18.14
CA PRO A 353 -4.09 18.69 17.29
C PRO A 353 -3.67 17.23 17.04
N GLY A 354 -2.77 17.01 16.06
CA GLY A 354 -2.15 15.70 15.78
C GLY A 354 -2.66 14.99 14.52
N LEU A 355 -3.78 15.44 13.93
CA LEU A 355 -4.33 14.85 12.71
C LEU A 355 -3.74 15.42 11.40
N GLY A 356 -2.81 16.39 11.49
CA GLY A 356 -2.28 17.09 10.31
C GLY A 356 -3.32 18.00 9.62
N LEU A 357 -4.41 18.32 10.32
CA LEU A 357 -5.48 19.21 9.85
C LEU A 357 -5.61 20.40 10.80
N PRO A 358 -5.95 21.61 10.28
CA PRO A 358 -6.21 22.76 11.14
C PRO A 358 -7.40 22.53 12.09
N ILE A 359 -7.25 22.95 13.34
CA ILE A 359 -8.37 22.96 14.29
C ILE A 359 -9.47 23.87 13.77
N GLY A 360 -10.72 23.45 13.87
CA GLY A 360 -11.88 24.14 13.31
C GLY A 360 -12.20 23.79 11.86
N SER A 361 -11.32 23.06 11.15
CA SER A 361 -11.60 22.66 9.76
C SER A 361 -12.46 21.39 9.68
N PRO A 362 -13.19 21.18 8.57
CA PRO A 362 -13.87 19.90 8.33
C PRO A 362 -12.87 18.74 8.29
N ALA A 363 -13.26 17.62 8.88
CA ALA A 363 -12.43 16.41 9.00
C ALA A 363 -12.30 15.68 7.65
N ILE A 364 -11.68 16.32 6.69
CA ILE A 364 -11.35 15.77 5.35
C ILE A 364 -9.84 15.63 5.30
N ASN A 365 -9.34 14.40 5.24
CA ASN A 365 -7.90 14.11 5.27
C ASN A 365 -7.17 14.62 4.02
N ALA A 366 -5.83 14.69 4.09
CA ALA A 366 -5.00 15.25 3.03
C ALA A 366 -5.18 14.52 1.68
N THR A 367 -5.19 13.19 1.66
CA THR A 367 -5.36 12.42 0.42
C THR A 367 -6.71 12.70 -0.26
N PRO A 368 -7.89 12.59 0.40
CA PRO A 368 -9.16 13.02 -0.21
C PRO A 368 -9.16 14.48 -0.68
N ARG A 369 -8.57 15.41 0.08
CA ARG A 369 -8.45 16.81 -0.38
C ARG A 369 -7.65 16.91 -1.68
N SER A 370 -6.52 16.20 -1.75
CA SER A 370 -5.65 16.20 -2.94
C SER A 370 -6.37 15.61 -4.15
N THR A 371 -6.99 14.43 -4.02
CA THR A 371 -7.70 13.78 -5.13
C THR A 371 -8.88 14.59 -5.64
N ILE A 372 -9.70 15.14 -4.73
CA ILE A 372 -10.80 16.04 -5.10
C ILE A 372 -10.25 17.27 -5.84
N THR A 373 -9.22 17.89 -5.30
CA THR A 373 -8.61 19.08 -5.92
C THR A 373 -8.08 18.79 -7.32
N GLN A 374 -7.36 17.69 -7.51
CA GLN A 374 -6.81 17.26 -8.80
C GLN A 374 -7.93 17.03 -9.83
N GLU A 375 -8.96 16.28 -9.47
CA GLU A 375 -10.08 15.99 -10.37
C GLU A 375 -10.88 17.25 -10.75
N LEU A 376 -11.13 18.14 -9.79
CA LEU A 376 -11.87 19.36 -10.07
C LEU A 376 -11.04 20.37 -10.88
N ARG A 377 -9.75 20.51 -10.58
CA ARG A 377 -8.86 21.41 -11.32
C ARG A 377 -8.52 20.91 -12.73
N ALA A 378 -8.58 19.60 -12.97
CA ALA A 378 -8.48 19.06 -14.32
C ALA A 378 -9.66 19.49 -15.22
N LEU A 379 -10.86 19.66 -14.64
CA LEU A 379 -12.06 20.15 -15.35
C LEU A 379 -12.20 21.67 -15.35
N TYR A 380 -11.81 22.32 -14.27
CA TYR A 380 -11.95 23.77 -14.06
C TYR A 380 -10.64 24.33 -13.48
N PRO A 381 -9.64 24.59 -14.35
CA PRO A 381 -8.29 24.98 -13.95
C PRO A 381 -8.23 26.31 -13.18
N GLU A 382 -9.05 27.29 -13.57
CA GLU A 382 -9.11 28.63 -13.02
C GLU A 382 -10.51 28.93 -12.48
N GLY A 383 -10.58 29.73 -11.42
CA GLY A 383 -11.82 30.14 -10.76
C GLY A 383 -12.07 29.46 -9.42
N GLY A 384 -12.88 30.11 -8.59
CA GLY A 384 -13.18 29.68 -7.22
C GLY A 384 -14.17 28.53 -7.17
N ILE A 385 -13.90 27.55 -6.29
CA ILE A 385 -14.75 26.38 -6.08
C ILE A 385 -14.94 26.17 -4.58
N ASP A 386 -16.19 26.14 -4.12
CA ASP A 386 -16.54 25.68 -2.78
C ASP A 386 -17.04 24.23 -2.87
N VAL A 387 -16.42 23.35 -2.09
CA VAL A 387 -16.76 21.91 -2.01
C VAL A 387 -17.28 21.59 -0.62
N THR A 388 -18.55 21.20 -0.52
CA THR A 388 -19.19 20.79 0.73
C THR A 388 -19.46 19.30 0.68
N ILE A 389 -18.80 18.50 1.54
CA ILE A 389 -19.06 17.06 1.65
C ILE A 389 -20.04 16.80 2.78
N SER A 390 -21.04 15.96 2.53
CA SER A 390 -22.08 15.61 3.51
C SER A 390 -22.29 14.10 3.60
N ILE A 391 -22.57 13.61 4.79
CA ILE A 391 -22.97 12.23 5.08
C ILE A 391 -24.24 12.34 5.94
N PRO A 392 -25.46 12.27 5.36
CA PRO A 392 -26.68 12.20 6.15
C PRO A 392 -26.54 11.12 7.24
N ASP A 393 -27.06 11.35 8.45
CA ASP A 393 -26.87 10.47 9.62
C ASP A 393 -25.44 10.36 10.17
N GLY A 394 -24.45 11.00 9.57
CA GLY A 394 -23.04 10.89 9.93
C GLY A 394 -22.74 11.26 11.39
N ALA A 395 -23.47 12.20 11.97
CA ALA A 395 -23.33 12.58 13.38
C ALA A 395 -23.70 11.41 14.32
N ALA A 396 -24.77 10.68 14.02
CA ALA A 396 -25.20 9.52 14.80
C ALA A 396 -24.26 8.32 14.60
N LEU A 397 -23.77 8.13 13.38
CA LEU A 397 -22.81 7.07 13.04
C LEU A 397 -21.46 7.30 13.70
N ALA A 398 -20.99 8.54 13.83
CA ALA A 398 -19.70 8.89 14.41
C ALA A 398 -19.55 8.42 15.87
N ALA A 399 -20.64 8.34 16.62
CA ALA A 399 -20.63 7.82 18.00
C ALA A 399 -20.17 6.36 18.10
N LYS A 400 -20.27 5.59 17.00
CA LYS A 400 -19.86 4.18 16.91
C LYS A 400 -18.42 4.02 16.38
N THR A 401 -17.69 5.12 16.18
CA THR A 401 -16.33 5.13 15.62
C THR A 401 -15.32 5.67 16.62
N PHE A 402 -14.04 5.68 16.23
CA PHE A 402 -12.97 6.31 17.00
C PHE A 402 -12.92 7.83 16.86
N ASN A 403 -13.74 8.45 16.00
CA ASN A 403 -13.71 9.89 15.75
C ASN A 403 -13.77 10.76 17.01
N PRO A 404 -14.66 10.49 18.00
CA PRO A 404 -14.69 11.28 19.24
C PRO A 404 -13.37 11.23 20.02
N ARG A 405 -12.65 10.11 19.99
CA ARG A 405 -11.34 9.95 20.65
C ARG A 405 -10.25 10.76 19.95
N LEU A 406 -10.36 10.91 18.62
CA LEU A 406 -9.46 11.71 17.80
C LEU A 406 -9.78 13.21 17.83
N GLY A 407 -10.82 13.62 18.60
CA GLY A 407 -11.26 15.01 18.64
C GLY A 407 -11.98 15.44 17.36
N ILE A 408 -12.61 14.52 16.65
CA ILE A 408 -13.49 14.81 15.52
C ILE A 408 -14.92 14.83 16.05
N VAL A 409 -15.54 16.01 16.09
CA VAL A 409 -16.83 16.26 16.74
C VAL A 409 -17.89 16.60 15.70
N GLY A 410 -19.13 16.12 15.93
CA GLY A 410 -20.30 16.45 15.12
C GLY A 410 -20.48 15.62 13.86
N GLY A 411 -19.59 14.65 13.58
CA GLY A 411 -19.73 13.78 12.42
C GLY A 411 -18.55 12.87 12.16
N LEU A 412 -18.54 12.31 10.96
CA LEU A 412 -17.53 11.39 10.46
C LEU A 412 -16.37 12.13 9.77
N SER A 413 -15.23 11.45 9.63
CA SER A 413 -14.12 11.92 8.83
C SER A 413 -14.18 11.35 7.39
N ILE A 414 -13.76 12.16 6.43
CA ILE A 414 -13.55 11.74 5.05
C ILE A 414 -12.12 11.25 4.91
N ILE A 415 -11.97 9.92 4.77
CA ILE A 415 -10.67 9.23 4.78
C ILE A 415 -10.51 8.34 3.55
N GLY A 416 -9.26 7.95 3.27
CA GLY A 416 -8.93 6.99 2.22
C GLY A 416 -7.55 7.25 1.64
N THR A 417 -6.54 6.54 2.14
CA THR A 417 -5.14 6.66 1.70
C THR A 417 -4.93 6.05 0.32
N SER A 418 -5.53 4.86 0.10
CA SER A 418 -5.47 4.13 -1.18
C SER A 418 -6.70 4.32 -2.08
N GLY A 419 -7.78 4.91 -1.55
CA GLY A 419 -9.08 4.98 -2.23
C GLY A 419 -9.93 3.70 -2.12
N ILE A 420 -9.33 2.57 -1.78
CA ILE A 420 -9.96 1.25 -1.70
C ILE A 420 -10.06 0.77 -0.25
N VAL A 421 -11.19 0.17 0.10
CA VAL A 421 -11.37 -0.54 1.38
C VAL A 421 -11.06 -2.02 1.17
N LYS A 422 -10.03 -2.51 1.85
CA LYS A 422 -9.72 -3.94 1.96
C LYS A 422 -10.26 -4.44 3.30
N PRO A 423 -11.21 -5.38 3.32
CA PRO A 423 -11.79 -5.87 4.57
C PRO A 423 -10.74 -6.45 5.50
N PHE A 424 -10.81 -6.11 6.78
CA PHE A 424 -9.89 -6.55 7.84
C PHE A 424 -8.41 -6.28 7.54
N SER A 425 -8.09 -5.19 6.84
CA SER A 425 -6.72 -4.81 6.49
C SER A 425 -5.88 -4.50 7.73
N HIS A 426 -4.71 -5.13 7.83
CA HIS A 426 -3.69 -4.81 8.83
C HIS A 426 -3.19 -3.37 8.68
N GLU A 427 -2.90 -2.96 7.44
CA GLU A 427 -2.42 -1.61 7.13
C GLU A 427 -3.43 -0.53 7.58
N ALA A 428 -4.73 -0.74 7.31
CA ALA A 428 -5.78 0.20 7.72
C ALA A 428 -5.88 0.30 9.26
N PHE A 429 -5.67 -0.82 9.98
CA PHE A 429 -5.61 -0.80 11.43
C PHE A 429 -4.39 -0.02 11.93
N VAL A 430 -3.21 -0.26 11.37
CA VAL A 430 -1.96 0.43 11.73
C VAL A 430 -2.06 1.93 11.43
N ASP A 431 -2.65 2.32 10.30
CA ASP A 431 -2.93 3.73 9.97
C ASP A 431 -3.86 4.39 11.00
N SER A 432 -4.88 3.68 11.46
CA SER A 432 -5.77 4.18 12.51
C SER A 432 -5.03 4.34 13.84
N LEU A 433 -4.21 3.35 14.20
CA LEU A 433 -3.35 3.37 15.38
C LEU A 433 -2.37 4.54 15.35
N ARG A 434 -1.76 4.79 14.19
CA ARG A 434 -0.84 5.92 13.96
C ARG A 434 -1.53 7.27 14.21
N LYS A 435 -2.78 7.43 13.77
CA LYS A 435 -3.57 8.64 14.03
C LYS A 435 -3.89 8.82 15.52
N GLU A 436 -4.28 7.74 16.20
CA GLU A 436 -4.49 7.77 17.65
C GLU A 436 -3.20 8.19 18.38
N CYS A 437 -2.05 7.58 18.04
CA CYS A 437 -0.76 7.93 18.60
C CYS A 437 -0.35 9.38 18.28
N SER A 438 -0.66 9.89 17.10
CA SER A 438 -0.35 11.28 16.71
C SER A 438 -1.12 12.29 17.55
N VAL A 439 -2.41 12.05 17.81
CA VAL A 439 -3.22 12.88 18.71
C VAL A 439 -2.73 12.75 20.15
N ALA A 440 -2.42 11.53 20.59
CA ALA A 440 -1.85 11.26 21.91
C ALA A 440 -0.53 12.04 22.12
N PHE A 441 0.37 12.00 21.15
CA PHE A 441 1.65 12.69 21.19
C PHE A 441 1.48 14.23 21.25
N ALA A 442 0.57 14.77 20.45
CA ALA A 442 0.31 16.21 20.43
C ALA A 442 -0.24 16.75 21.78
N LEU A 443 -0.93 15.89 22.54
CA LEU A 443 -1.52 16.25 23.84
C LEU A 443 -0.68 15.83 25.05
N SER A 444 0.08 14.73 24.95
CA SER A 444 0.85 14.13 26.05
C SER A 444 2.09 13.40 25.51
N PRO A 445 3.13 14.13 25.04
CA PRO A 445 4.36 13.51 24.54
C PRO A 445 5.17 12.78 25.61
N SER A 446 4.87 13.03 26.90
CA SER A 446 5.58 12.45 28.04
C SER A 446 5.31 10.96 28.20
N ARG A 447 4.10 10.48 27.88
CA ARG A 447 3.74 9.07 28.05
C ARG A 447 2.62 8.63 27.11
N LEU A 448 2.84 7.49 26.45
CA LEU A 448 1.82 6.73 25.73
C LEU A 448 1.41 5.52 26.58
N VAL A 449 0.11 5.33 26.79
CA VAL A 449 -0.44 4.15 27.48
C VAL A 449 -1.14 3.26 26.46
N MET A 450 -0.53 2.14 26.12
CA MET A 450 -1.07 1.18 25.17
C MET A 450 -1.84 0.08 25.89
N ASN A 451 -3.00 -0.32 25.36
CA ASN A 451 -3.81 -1.38 25.91
C ASN A 451 -4.52 -2.17 24.80
N SER A 452 -5.03 -3.38 25.13
CA SER A 452 -5.58 -4.28 24.10
C SER A 452 -7.01 -3.91 23.65
N GLY A 453 -7.69 -3.02 24.36
CA GLY A 453 -9.07 -2.60 24.07
C GLY A 453 -9.77 -2.00 25.29
N ALA A 454 -11.05 -1.68 25.16
CA ALA A 454 -11.83 -0.93 26.15
C ALA A 454 -11.81 -1.54 27.56
N LYS A 455 -11.83 -2.87 27.68
CA LYS A 455 -11.80 -3.56 28.97
C LYS A 455 -10.50 -3.30 29.75
N SER A 456 -9.35 -3.50 29.10
CA SER A 456 -8.03 -3.23 29.70
C SER A 456 -7.79 -1.74 29.91
N GLU A 457 -8.33 -0.87 29.03
CA GLU A 457 -8.27 0.58 29.23
C GLU A 457 -8.94 1.03 30.50
N ALA A 458 -10.14 0.51 30.81
CA ALA A 458 -10.87 0.87 31.99
C ALA A 458 -10.06 0.65 33.29
N TYR A 459 -9.27 -0.42 33.35
CA TYR A 459 -8.44 -0.74 34.50
C TYR A 459 -7.14 0.09 34.55
N ILE A 460 -6.45 0.24 33.39
CA ILE A 460 -5.16 0.95 33.36
C ILE A 460 -5.32 2.47 33.58
N LYS A 461 -6.46 3.05 33.22
CA LYS A 461 -6.76 4.47 33.46
C LYS A 461 -6.63 4.87 34.94
N ALA A 462 -6.97 3.98 35.84
CA ALA A 462 -6.85 4.24 37.28
C ALA A 462 -5.41 4.43 37.75
N LEU A 463 -4.43 3.87 37.02
CA LEU A 463 -3.00 4.03 37.32
C LEU A 463 -2.42 5.37 36.83
N TYR A 464 -3.10 6.03 35.90
CA TYR A 464 -2.64 7.25 35.25
C TYR A 464 -3.73 8.33 35.17
N PRO A 465 -4.33 8.73 36.31
CA PRO A 465 -5.47 9.63 36.32
C PRO A 465 -5.16 11.05 35.80
N GLN A 466 -3.87 11.40 35.76
CA GLN A 466 -3.40 12.71 35.28
C GLN A 466 -3.29 12.81 33.75
N LEU A 467 -3.34 11.69 33.05
CA LEU A 467 -3.18 11.70 31.59
C LEU A 467 -4.53 12.00 30.89
N PRO A 468 -4.49 12.71 29.77
CA PRO A 468 -5.69 12.92 28.96
C PRO A 468 -6.21 11.59 28.38
N PRO A 469 -7.51 11.46 28.11
CA PRO A 469 -8.10 10.23 27.55
C PRO A 469 -7.44 9.75 26.27
N GLN A 470 -6.89 10.65 25.47
CA GLN A 470 -6.20 10.36 24.21
C GLN A 470 -4.85 9.68 24.39
N ALA A 471 -4.22 9.81 25.57
CA ALA A 471 -2.97 9.12 25.87
C ALA A 471 -3.12 7.59 25.96
N PHE A 472 -4.36 7.09 26.02
CA PHE A 472 -4.69 5.66 26.09
C PHE A 472 -5.07 5.14 24.72
N VAL A 473 -4.21 4.34 24.08
CA VAL A 473 -4.36 3.89 22.71
C VAL A 473 -4.57 2.37 22.64
N HIS A 474 -5.40 1.92 21.70
CA HIS A 474 -5.73 0.50 21.56
C HIS A 474 -4.86 -0.17 20.49
N TYR A 475 -3.90 -1.04 20.91
CA TYR A 475 -3.07 -1.79 19.96
C TYR A 475 -3.75 -3.04 19.38
N GLY A 476 -4.92 -3.45 19.85
CA GLY A 476 -5.57 -4.67 19.38
C GLY A 476 -4.71 -5.92 19.59
N ASN A 477 -4.18 -6.48 18.52
CA ASN A 477 -3.22 -7.61 18.54
C ASN A 477 -1.80 -7.20 18.10
N PHE A 478 -1.60 -5.98 17.64
CA PHE A 478 -0.42 -5.48 16.93
C PHE A 478 0.50 -4.69 17.87
N ILE A 479 1.09 -5.39 18.85
CA ILE A 479 1.98 -4.78 19.85
C ILE A 479 3.24 -4.24 19.18
N GLY A 480 3.81 -4.98 18.22
CA GLY A 480 5.02 -4.58 17.50
C GLY A 480 4.83 -3.26 16.74
N ASP A 481 3.75 -3.15 15.95
CA ASP A 481 3.43 -1.92 15.22
C ASP A 481 3.22 -0.73 16.17
N ALA A 482 2.52 -0.95 17.28
CA ALA A 482 2.29 0.09 18.29
C ALA A 482 3.59 0.60 18.93
N LEU A 483 4.53 -0.31 19.24
CA LEU A 483 5.85 0.06 19.76
C LEU A 483 6.70 0.79 18.71
N SER A 484 6.68 0.35 17.47
CA SER A 484 7.36 1.01 16.36
C SER A 484 6.87 2.45 16.17
N ILE A 485 5.55 2.65 16.16
CA ILE A 485 4.94 3.98 16.06
C ILE A 485 5.32 4.85 17.26
N ALA A 486 5.31 4.30 18.49
CA ALA A 486 5.71 5.03 19.69
C ALA A 486 7.18 5.48 19.62
N GLN A 487 8.06 4.62 19.10
CA GLN A 487 9.47 4.90 18.88
C GLN A 487 9.68 5.98 17.81
N GLU A 488 9.02 5.87 16.66
CA GLU A 488 9.08 6.84 15.56
C GLU A 488 8.63 8.23 15.99
N MET A 489 7.60 8.30 16.84
CA MET A 489 7.07 9.57 17.37
C MET A 489 7.84 10.13 18.57
N HIS A 490 8.85 9.39 19.07
CA HIS A 490 9.69 9.82 20.17
C HIS A 490 8.95 10.11 21.48
N PHE A 491 7.98 9.27 21.87
CA PHE A 491 7.39 9.37 23.21
C PHE A 491 8.46 9.22 24.29
N ALA A 492 8.37 10.06 25.34
CA ALA A 492 9.36 10.03 26.41
C ALA A 492 9.29 8.75 27.26
N SER A 493 8.12 8.12 27.37
CA SER A 493 7.91 6.82 28.03
C SER A 493 6.68 6.09 27.48
N VAL A 494 6.68 4.76 27.65
CA VAL A 494 5.57 3.90 27.21
C VAL A 494 5.06 3.09 28.42
N SER A 495 3.75 2.85 28.47
CA SER A 495 3.14 1.89 29.38
C SER A 495 2.30 0.90 28.57
N LEU A 496 2.40 -0.39 28.86
CA LEU A 496 1.65 -1.43 28.17
C LEU A 496 0.75 -2.19 29.14
N GLY A 497 -0.57 -2.02 29.01
CA GLY A 497 -1.56 -2.84 29.70
C GLY A 497 -1.88 -4.09 28.90
N ILE A 498 -1.66 -5.26 29.50
CA ILE A 498 -1.80 -6.55 28.82
C ILE A 498 -2.57 -7.55 29.70
N MET A 499 -3.41 -8.34 29.07
CA MET A 499 -4.09 -9.47 29.71
C MET A 499 -3.29 -10.76 29.51
N VAL A 500 -3.38 -11.71 30.45
CA VAL A 500 -2.53 -12.89 30.50
C VAL A 500 -2.50 -13.71 29.19
N GLY A 501 -3.64 -13.80 28.48
CA GLY A 501 -3.70 -14.53 27.20
C GLY A 501 -2.79 -13.98 26.11
N LYS A 502 -2.56 -12.65 26.11
CA LYS A 502 -1.59 -12.01 25.21
C LYS A 502 -0.19 -11.99 25.81
N ALA A 503 -0.10 -11.86 27.14
CA ALA A 503 1.18 -11.85 27.85
C ALA A 503 1.97 -13.14 27.64
N VAL A 504 1.33 -14.32 27.68
CA VAL A 504 1.99 -15.60 27.38
C VAL A 504 2.62 -15.62 26.01
N LYS A 505 1.90 -15.15 24.98
CA LYS A 505 2.40 -15.08 23.59
C LYS A 505 3.53 -14.08 23.43
N LEU A 506 3.39 -12.90 24.05
CA LEU A 506 4.42 -11.87 24.03
C LEU A 506 5.69 -12.32 24.76
N ALA A 507 5.55 -13.01 25.91
CA ALA A 507 6.68 -13.54 26.68
C ALA A 507 7.51 -14.57 25.86
N GLU A 508 6.88 -15.24 24.91
CA GLU A 508 7.51 -16.17 23.95
C GLU A 508 8.16 -15.43 22.76
N GLY A 509 7.99 -14.12 22.65
CA GLY A 509 8.58 -13.28 21.59
C GLY A 509 7.61 -12.87 20.49
N ASN A 510 6.32 -13.22 20.57
CA ASN A 510 5.34 -12.92 19.53
C ASN A 510 4.78 -11.49 19.70
N LEU A 511 5.18 -10.58 18.83
CA LEU A 511 4.71 -9.17 18.80
C LEU A 511 3.31 -9.02 18.16
N ASP A 512 2.89 -9.96 17.31
CA ASP A 512 1.51 -10.12 16.86
C ASP A 512 0.85 -11.25 17.68
N THR A 513 -0.09 -10.87 18.54
CA THR A 513 -0.72 -11.79 19.49
C THR A 513 -2.04 -12.38 18.99
N HIS A 514 -2.33 -12.29 17.69
CA HIS A 514 -3.58 -12.78 17.11
C HIS A 514 -3.75 -14.30 17.30
N SER A 515 -4.92 -14.73 17.80
CA SER A 515 -5.17 -16.14 18.17
C SER A 515 -5.15 -17.13 17.02
N LYS A 516 -5.37 -16.67 15.78
CA LYS A 516 -5.26 -17.53 14.58
C LYS A 516 -3.81 -17.78 14.16
N LYS A 517 -2.87 -16.90 14.56
CA LYS A 517 -1.45 -17.00 14.22
C LYS A 517 -0.63 -17.68 15.31
N VAL A 518 -0.96 -17.43 16.57
CA VAL A 518 -0.21 -17.92 17.73
C VAL A 518 -1.15 -18.56 18.73
N VAL A 519 -0.85 -19.83 19.06
CA VAL A 519 -1.55 -20.62 20.06
C VAL A 519 -0.76 -20.60 21.38
N MET A 520 -1.42 -20.82 22.51
CA MET A 520 -0.76 -20.93 23.82
C MET A 520 0.19 -22.16 23.79
N ASN A 521 1.45 -21.92 24.13
CA ASN A 521 2.48 -22.95 24.21
C ASN A 521 2.66 -23.43 25.65
N LYS A 522 2.18 -24.62 25.98
CA LYS A 522 2.26 -25.21 27.33
C LYS A 522 3.70 -25.58 27.71
N ASP A 523 4.51 -26.04 26.77
CA ASP A 523 5.91 -26.37 27.04
C ASP A 523 6.70 -25.12 27.47
N PHE A 524 6.40 -23.98 26.85
CA PHE A 524 6.97 -22.70 27.26
C PHE A 524 6.50 -22.32 28.68
N LEU A 525 5.23 -22.49 29.01
CA LEU A 525 4.71 -22.24 30.37
C LEU A 525 5.37 -23.15 31.40
N HIS A 526 5.54 -24.43 31.13
CA HIS A 526 6.26 -25.37 31.99
C HIS A 526 7.70 -24.95 32.23
N LYS A 527 8.39 -24.50 31.17
CA LYS A 527 9.76 -23.99 31.31
C LYS A 527 9.83 -22.80 32.26
N VAL A 528 8.93 -21.82 32.12
CA VAL A 528 8.89 -20.65 32.99
C VAL A 528 8.53 -21.06 34.43
N ALA A 529 7.56 -21.94 34.61
CA ALA A 529 7.15 -22.46 35.89
C ALA A 529 8.30 -23.19 36.63
N TYR A 530 9.06 -24.01 35.90
CA TYR A 530 10.25 -24.70 36.42
C TYR A 530 11.33 -23.69 36.87
N GLU A 531 11.60 -22.67 36.08
CA GLU A 531 12.61 -21.64 36.40
C GLU A 531 12.30 -20.87 37.68
N VAL A 532 11.02 -20.67 38.00
CA VAL A 532 10.59 -19.99 39.24
C VAL A 532 10.32 -20.95 40.40
N GLY A 533 10.51 -22.26 40.18
CA GLY A 533 10.43 -23.29 41.21
C GLY A 533 9.00 -23.57 41.71
N THR A 534 8.01 -23.59 40.82
CA THR A 534 6.63 -23.95 41.17
C THR A 534 6.48 -25.44 41.50
N SER A 535 5.43 -25.80 42.24
CA SER A 535 5.09 -27.16 42.66
C SER A 535 4.60 -28.04 41.49
N SER A 536 4.57 -29.34 41.70
CA SER A 536 3.97 -30.32 40.78
C SER A 536 2.50 -30.05 40.51
N ASP A 537 1.77 -29.50 41.47
CA ASP A 537 0.36 -29.17 41.34
C ASP A 537 0.15 -28.02 40.32
N THR A 538 1.03 -27.03 40.35
CA THR A 538 1.03 -25.93 39.33
C THR A 538 1.34 -26.49 37.94
N HIS A 539 2.28 -27.44 37.81
CA HIS A 539 2.57 -28.10 36.52
C HIS A 539 1.37 -28.92 36.04
N ALA A 540 0.69 -29.68 36.91
CA ALA A 540 -0.53 -30.41 36.55
C ALA A 540 -1.64 -29.46 36.06
N LEU A 541 -1.80 -28.31 36.70
CA LEU A 541 -2.76 -27.28 36.26
C LEU A 541 -2.39 -26.74 34.87
N ILE A 542 -1.11 -26.49 34.57
CA ILE A 542 -0.67 -26.04 33.25
C ILE A 542 -1.04 -27.07 32.17
N ASP A 543 -0.94 -28.38 32.47
CA ASP A 543 -1.32 -29.45 31.53
C ASP A 543 -2.84 -29.44 31.23
N GLU A 544 -3.66 -29.04 32.19
CA GLU A 544 -5.12 -29.00 32.05
C GLU A 544 -5.62 -27.71 31.43
N LEU A 545 -4.81 -26.64 31.34
CA LEU A 545 -5.24 -25.33 30.81
C LEU A 545 -5.87 -25.45 29.42
N THR A 546 -7.04 -24.88 29.27
CA THR A 546 -7.67 -24.62 27.98
C THR A 546 -7.44 -23.18 27.52
N MET A 547 -7.38 -22.26 28.49
CA MET A 547 -7.14 -20.83 28.26
C MET A 547 -6.12 -20.26 29.24
N ALA A 548 -5.22 -19.42 28.78
CA ALA A 548 -4.19 -18.80 29.63
C ALA A 548 -4.76 -18.00 30.83
N ARG A 549 -5.99 -17.50 30.76
CA ARG A 549 -6.64 -16.80 31.89
C ARG A 549 -6.79 -17.68 33.13
N GLU A 550 -6.80 -19.00 32.97
CA GLU A 550 -6.90 -19.97 34.07
C GLU A 550 -5.64 -19.96 34.95
N LEU A 551 -4.52 -19.40 34.50
CA LEU A 551 -3.33 -19.16 35.32
C LEU A 551 -3.61 -18.29 36.58
N TRP A 552 -4.61 -17.41 36.52
CA TRP A 552 -5.05 -16.66 37.69
C TRP A 552 -5.68 -17.53 38.78
N GLY A 553 -6.10 -18.75 38.41
CA GLY A 553 -6.70 -19.75 39.29
C GLY A 553 -5.69 -20.65 40.03
N ILE A 554 -4.38 -20.47 39.85
CA ILE A 554 -3.36 -21.21 40.63
C ILE A 554 -3.60 -21.01 42.11
N PRO A 555 -3.79 -22.11 42.90
CA PRO A 555 -4.21 -22.00 44.31
C PRO A 555 -3.21 -21.29 45.22
N SER A 556 -1.91 -21.54 44.97
CA SER A 556 -0.84 -20.84 45.69
C SER A 556 -0.67 -19.42 45.14
N ILE A 557 -1.08 -18.41 45.86
CA ILE A 557 -0.93 -17.00 45.47
C ILE A 557 0.54 -16.68 45.21
N GLN A 558 1.45 -17.22 46.01
CA GLN A 558 2.89 -16.99 45.87
C GLN A 558 3.42 -17.58 44.56
N GLU A 559 3.09 -18.84 44.24
CA GLU A 559 3.52 -19.47 42.96
C GLU A 559 2.89 -18.78 41.76
N ARG A 560 1.61 -18.46 41.84
CA ARG A 560 0.89 -17.71 40.82
C ARG A 560 1.60 -16.39 40.50
N ASP A 561 1.84 -15.57 41.53
CA ASP A 561 2.40 -14.22 41.36
C ASP A 561 3.85 -14.31 40.90
N CYS A 562 4.64 -15.29 41.36
CA CYS A 562 6.00 -15.54 40.86
C CYS A 562 6.00 -15.92 39.36
N LEU A 563 5.11 -16.84 38.95
CA LEU A 563 4.99 -17.26 37.55
C LEU A 563 4.53 -16.11 36.65
N LEU A 564 3.50 -15.39 37.04
CA LEU A 564 2.97 -14.26 36.26
C LEU A 564 3.97 -13.11 36.18
N LEU A 565 4.73 -12.84 37.25
CA LEU A 565 5.81 -11.84 37.24
C LEU A 565 6.94 -12.25 36.32
N ALA A 566 7.34 -13.53 36.31
CA ALA A 566 8.37 -14.03 35.39
C ALA A 566 7.92 -13.92 33.92
N LEU A 567 6.65 -14.17 33.63
CA LEU A 567 6.09 -13.92 32.29
C LEU A 567 6.15 -12.44 31.92
N LEU A 568 5.78 -11.56 32.88
CA LEU A 568 5.80 -10.12 32.67
C LEU A 568 7.21 -9.56 32.44
N GLN A 569 8.22 -10.10 33.15
CA GLN A 569 9.64 -9.77 32.95
C GLN A 569 10.13 -10.14 31.55
N ARG A 570 9.69 -11.30 31.01
CA ARG A 570 9.99 -11.71 29.63
C ARG A 570 9.31 -10.79 28.63
N CYS A 571 8.02 -10.47 28.86
CA CYS A 571 7.32 -9.49 28.04
C CYS A 571 8.07 -8.15 28.01
N HIS A 572 8.56 -7.70 29.16
CA HIS A 572 9.34 -6.46 29.27
C HIS A 572 10.62 -6.54 28.42
N SER A 573 11.37 -7.65 28.51
CA SER A 573 12.59 -7.83 27.73
C SER A 573 12.31 -7.79 26.23
N VAL A 574 11.22 -8.42 25.75
CA VAL A 574 10.81 -8.41 24.36
C VAL A 574 10.41 -7.00 23.91
N THR A 575 9.59 -6.29 24.70
CA THR A 575 9.09 -4.97 24.31
C THR A 575 10.16 -3.89 24.42
N ALA A 576 11.03 -3.95 25.44
CA ALA A 576 12.15 -3.01 25.59
C ALA A 576 13.15 -3.10 24.45
N SER A 577 13.34 -4.29 23.86
CA SER A 577 14.22 -4.45 22.67
C SER A 577 13.69 -3.75 21.41
N GLN A 578 12.41 -3.40 21.38
CA GLN A 578 11.77 -2.68 20.26
C GLN A 578 11.85 -1.15 20.42
N LEU A 579 12.29 -0.66 21.55
CA LEU A 579 12.38 0.76 21.87
C LEU A 579 13.82 1.21 22.04
N SER A 580 14.06 2.51 21.90
CA SER A 580 15.35 3.11 22.25
C SER A 580 15.67 2.88 23.74
N PRO A 581 16.94 2.69 24.12
CA PRO A 581 17.37 2.60 25.51
C PRO A 581 16.93 3.80 26.38
N ASN A 582 16.68 4.94 25.75
CA ASN A 582 16.21 6.16 26.41
C ASN A 582 14.68 6.25 26.55
N THR A 583 13.93 5.28 26.05
CA THR A 583 12.46 5.24 26.12
C THR A 583 12.04 4.13 27.08
N PRO A 584 11.88 4.44 28.38
CA PRO A 584 11.49 3.44 29.37
C PRO A 584 10.08 2.92 29.12
N ILE A 585 9.88 1.62 29.36
CA ILE A 585 8.59 0.96 29.26
C ILE A 585 8.21 0.29 30.58
N VAL A 586 6.94 0.44 30.98
CA VAL A 586 6.32 -0.29 32.10
C VAL A 586 5.21 -1.18 31.59
N LEU A 587 5.20 -2.44 32.01
CA LEU A 587 4.15 -3.38 31.69
C LEU A 587 3.22 -3.60 32.89
N HIS A 588 1.93 -3.70 32.61
CA HIS A 588 0.88 -3.97 33.58
C HIS A 588 0.10 -5.20 33.15
N LEU A 589 0.29 -6.32 33.85
CA LEU A 589 -0.49 -7.53 33.66
C LEU A 589 -1.79 -7.42 34.45
N ILE A 590 -2.91 -7.46 33.74
CA ILE A 590 -4.26 -7.18 34.29
C ILE A 590 -5.04 -8.48 34.41
N SER A 591 -5.64 -8.75 35.57
CA SER A 591 -6.57 -9.88 35.78
C SER A 591 -7.89 -9.67 35.02
N GLU A 592 -8.66 -10.75 34.83
CA GLU A 592 -9.93 -10.69 34.07
C GLU A 592 -10.96 -9.73 34.66
N GLY A 593 -11.02 -9.60 35.97
CA GLY A 593 -11.90 -8.66 36.68
C GLY A 593 -11.26 -7.29 36.95
N GLY A 594 -9.92 -7.16 36.73
CA GLY A 594 -9.18 -5.93 37.05
C GLY A 594 -8.86 -5.76 38.54
N GLU A 595 -9.17 -6.74 39.38
CA GLU A 595 -8.90 -6.67 40.83
C GLU A 595 -7.40 -6.74 41.14
N THR A 596 -6.64 -7.41 40.29
CA THR A 596 -5.19 -7.58 40.43
C THR A 596 -4.47 -7.04 39.22
N ILE A 597 -3.48 -6.16 39.43
CA ILE A 597 -2.59 -5.65 38.41
C ILE A 597 -1.15 -5.83 38.91
N LEU A 598 -0.36 -6.65 38.22
CA LEU A 598 1.07 -6.78 38.45
C LEU A 598 1.82 -5.84 37.50
N SER A 599 2.82 -5.14 37.99
CA SER A 599 3.58 -4.17 37.19
C SER A 599 5.06 -4.49 37.19
N TYR A 600 5.71 -4.30 36.02
CA TYR A 600 7.15 -4.46 35.91
C TYR A 600 7.73 -3.48 34.86
N PRO A 601 8.84 -2.78 35.18
CA PRO A 601 9.40 -2.61 36.55
C PRO A 601 8.39 -1.90 37.48
N GLU A 602 8.53 -2.09 38.78
CA GLU A 602 7.58 -1.54 39.78
C GLU A 602 7.58 0.00 39.85
N LYS A 603 8.70 0.63 39.51
CA LYS A 603 8.85 2.11 39.42
C LYS A 603 9.77 2.48 38.25
N ILE A 604 9.40 3.49 37.49
CA ILE A 604 10.25 4.28 36.63
C ILE A 604 10.51 5.61 37.30
#